data_c087e0b9f90e038f51732e7068afbd17
#
_entry.id   c087e0b9f90e038f51732e7068afbd17
#
_cell.length_a   1.000
_cell.length_b   1.000
_cell.length_c   1.000
_cell.angle_alpha   90.00
_cell.angle_beta   90.00
_cell.angle_gamma   90.00
#
_symmetry.space_group_name_H-M   'P 1'
#
loop_
_entity.id
_entity.type
_entity.pdbx_description
1 polymer ?
#
loop_
_entity_poly.entity_id
_entity_poly.type
_entity_poly.pdbx_seq_one_letter_code
_entity_poly.pdbx_strand_id
1 'polypeptide(L)'
;LGGARGTSNPLTSKQSCEAEGGVWQTFGLLVQEQCNLPTSDDGKKCTDNAQCESACVADDSIQRGKTTTGKCYGRTVTLGTCLNYVTNGKTQGVLCAD
;
A
#
# COMPACT_ATOMS: atom_id res chain seq x y z
N LEU A 1 22.21 13.60 -16.86
CA LEU A 1 21.62 13.26 -16.71
C LEU A 1 20.91 12.73 -15.65
N GLY A 2 20.53 11.93 -15.74
CA GLY A 2 19.84 11.32 -14.69
C GLY A 2 20.29 11.70 -13.33
N GLY A 3 21.37 12.34 -13.22
CA GLY A 3 21.89 12.76 -11.95
C GLY A 3 20.90 13.58 -11.15
N ALA A 4 20.16 14.42 -11.84
CA ALA A 4 19.19 15.26 -11.16
C ALA A 4 18.11 14.41 -10.49
N ARG A 5 17.74 13.32 -11.11
CA ARG A 5 16.73 12.46 -10.53
C ARG A 5 17.24 11.74 -9.29
N GLY A 6 18.52 11.42 -9.28
CA GLY A 6 19.09 10.76 -8.13
C GLY A 6 19.04 11.58 -6.86
N THR A 7 18.84 12.89 -6.96
CA THR A 7 18.76 13.75 -5.78
C THR A 7 17.34 13.90 -5.27
N SER A 8 16.34 13.45 -6.03
CA SER A 8 14.93 13.56 -5.64
C SER A 8 14.41 12.20 -5.24
N ASN A 9 14.18 12.02 -3.94
CA ASN A 9 13.63 10.79 -3.41
C ASN A 9 12.27 11.09 -2.82
N PRO A 10 11.16 10.55 -3.39
CA PRO A 10 9.83 10.83 -2.89
C PRO A 10 9.62 10.38 -1.44
N LEU A 11 10.48 9.50 -0.93
CA LEU A 11 10.36 9.03 0.44
C LEU A 11 10.98 9.98 1.46
N THR A 12 11.67 11.04 1.03
CA THR A 12 12.42 11.91 1.93
C THR A 12 12.02 13.37 1.89
N SER A 13 11.18 13.80 0.95
CA SER A 13 10.74 15.19 0.92
C SER A 13 9.32 15.33 0.39
N LYS A 14 8.62 16.32 0.93
CA LYS A 14 7.25 16.59 0.50
C LYS A 14 7.19 16.94 -0.98
N GLN A 15 8.12 17.77 -1.45
CA GLN A 15 8.12 18.20 -2.83
C GLN A 15 8.30 17.03 -3.80
N SER A 16 9.27 16.17 -3.52
CA SER A 16 9.52 14.99 -4.34
C SER A 16 8.34 14.02 -4.30
N CYS A 17 7.74 13.86 -3.11
CA CYS A 17 6.60 12.97 -2.92
C CYS A 17 5.42 13.44 -3.78
N GLU A 18 5.08 14.72 -3.70
CA GLU A 18 3.93 15.25 -4.43
C GLU A 18 4.17 15.26 -5.93
N ALA A 19 5.42 15.44 -6.34
CA ALA A 19 5.78 15.38 -7.76
C ALA A 19 5.53 14.00 -8.36
N GLU A 20 5.59 12.95 -7.54
CA GLU A 20 5.32 11.58 -7.96
C GLU A 20 3.87 11.16 -7.73
N GLY A 21 3.00 12.09 -7.37
CA GLY A 21 1.60 11.79 -7.12
C GLY A 21 1.32 11.27 -5.72
N GLY A 22 2.26 11.40 -4.81
CA GLY A 22 2.12 10.92 -3.45
C GLY A 22 1.45 11.92 -2.51
N VAL A 23 1.14 11.43 -1.32
CA VAL A 23 0.61 12.24 -0.22
C VAL A 23 1.64 12.22 0.90
N TRP A 24 2.08 13.41 1.31
CA TRP A 24 3.10 13.56 2.34
C TRP A 24 2.46 13.97 3.65
N GLN A 25 2.41 13.05 4.60
CA GLN A 25 1.82 13.32 5.92
C GLN A 25 2.20 12.21 6.89
N THR A 26 1.74 12.35 8.14
CA THR A 26 1.87 11.26 9.12
C THR A 26 0.74 10.26 8.86
N PHE A 27 1.01 8.99 9.14
CA PHE A 27 0.04 7.91 8.99
C PHE A 27 0.00 7.08 10.26
N GLY A 28 -1.20 6.71 10.71
CA GLY A 28 -1.37 5.94 11.93
C GLY A 28 -0.81 6.68 13.13
N LEU A 29 -0.06 5.99 13.97
CA LEU A 29 0.51 6.56 15.19
C LEU A 29 1.93 7.08 15.01
N LEU A 30 2.48 7.02 13.79
CA LEU A 30 3.82 7.54 13.54
C LEU A 30 3.82 9.06 13.60
N VAL A 31 4.83 9.61 14.26
CA VAL A 31 4.99 11.08 14.34
C VAL A 31 5.76 11.64 13.16
N GLN A 32 6.45 10.78 12.43
CA GLN A 32 7.28 11.19 11.31
C GLN A 32 6.47 11.16 10.01
N GLU A 33 6.60 12.18 9.19
CA GLU A 33 5.91 12.24 7.91
C GLU A 33 6.50 11.22 6.93
N GLN A 34 5.64 10.65 6.11
CA GLN A 34 6.02 9.68 5.08
C GLN A 34 5.31 10.00 3.78
N CYS A 35 5.85 9.45 2.70
CA CYS A 35 5.25 9.59 1.38
C CYS A 35 4.41 8.35 1.07
N ASN A 36 3.11 8.57 0.85
CA ASN A 36 2.20 7.51 0.42
C ASN A 36 2.01 7.63 -1.08
N LEU A 37 2.68 6.77 -1.83
CA LEU A 37 2.69 6.81 -3.28
C LEU A 37 1.61 5.91 -3.87
N PRO A 38 1.09 6.26 -5.07
CA PRO A 38 0.25 5.33 -5.80
C PRO A 38 1.11 4.13 -6.25
N THR A 39 0.51 2.94 -6.21
CA THR A 39 1.19 1.74 -6.68
C THR A 39 1.03 1.59 -8.19
N SER A 40 1.96 0.86 -8.81
CA SER A 40 1.92 0.62 -10.25
C SER A 40 0.90 -0.45 -10.64
N ASP A 41 0.45 -1.26 -9.70
CA ASP A 41 -0.43 -2.41 -9.96
C ASP A 41 -1.79 -2.31 -9.28
N ASP A 42 -2.21 -1.10 -8.92
CA ASP A 42 -3.51 -0.86 -8.29
C ASP A 42 -4.65 -1.56 -9.04
N GLY A 43 -5.40 -2.38 -8.34
CA GLY A 43 -6.56 -3.08 -8.91
C GLY A 43 -6.25 -4.36 -9.64
N LYS A 44 -4.98 -4.74 -9.77
CA LYS A 44 -4.60 -5.99 -10.41
C LYS A 44 -5.07 -7.18 -9.55
N LYS A 45 -5.61 -8.21 -10.20
CA LYS A 45 -6.03 -9.41 -9.47
C LYS A 45 -4.84 -10.10 -8.83
N CYS A 46 -5.04 -10.61 -7.64
CA CYS A 46 -3.99 -11.27 -6.88
C CYS A 46 -4.57 -12.33 -5.95
N THR A 47 -3.71 -13.26 -5.54
CA THR A 47 -4.06 -14.30 -4.59
C THR A 47 -3.07 -14.33 -3.42
N ASP A 48 -2.09 -13.43 -3.40
CA ASP A 48 -1.10 -13.36 -2.34
C ASP A 48 -0.45 -11.97 -2.31
N ASN A 49 -0.12 -11.51 -1.10
CA ASN A 49 0.56 -10.22 -0.92
C ASN A 49 1.82 -10.09 -1.77
N ALA A 50 2.57 -11.18 -1.92
CA ALA A 50 3.84 -11.13 -2.64
C ALA A 50 3.69 -10.84 -4.13
N GLN A 51 2.48 -10.91 -4.66
CA GLN A 51 2.21 -10.63 -6.07
C GLN A 51 2.01 -9.13 -6.34
N CYS A 52 1.91 -8.32 -5.29
CA CYS A 52 1.58 -6.90 -5.39
C CYS A 52 2.71 -6.04 -4.87
N GLU A 53 2.79 -4.82 -5.38
CA GLU A 53 3.78 -3.85 -4.92
C GLU A 53 3.59 -3.51 -3.44
N SER A 54 2.34 -3.34 -3.00
CA SER A 54 2.03 -3.04 -1.61
C SER A 54 1.38 -4.23 -0.91
N ALA A 55 0.14 -4.54 -1.25
CA ALA A 55 -0.59 -5.63 -0.60
C ALA A 55 -1.68 -6.17 -1.51
N CYS A 56 -2.07 -7.43 -1.29
CA CYS A 56 -3.24 -8.03 -1.93
C CYS A 56 -4.37 -7.98 -0.92
N VAL A 57 -5.49 -7.33 -1.28
CA VAL A 57 -6.60 -7.11 -0.37
C VAL A 57 -7.91 -7.57 -0.97
N ALA A 58 -8.79 -8.06 -0.11
CA ALA A 58 -10.13 -8.50 -0.48
C ALA A 58 -11.16 -7.60 0.21
N ASP A 59 -12.42 -7.82 -0.13
CA ASP A 59 -13.52 -7.08 0.49
C ASP A 59 -13.56 -7.36 1.99
N ASP A 60 -13.83 -6.32 2.79
CA ASP A 60 -13.85 -6.42 4.24
C ASP A 60 -14.93 -7.36 4.76
N SER A 61 -15.97 -7.60 3.96
CA SER A 61 -17.08 -8.48 4.36
C SER A 61 -16.70 -9.96 4.29
N ILE A 62 -15.59 -10.30 3.64
CA ILE A 62 -15.17 -11.68 3.51
C ILE A 62 -14.51 -12.14 4.80
N GLN A 63 -15.02 -13.21 5.38
CA GLN A 63 -14.51 -13.71 6.64
C GLN A 63 -13.11 -14.29 6.50
N ARG A 64 -12.39 -14.29 7.62
CA ARG A 64 -11.05 -14.85 7.69
C ARG A 64 -11.04 -16.32 7.27
N GLY A 65 -10.01 -16.70 6.53
CA GLY A 65 -9.79 -18.09 6.13
C GLY A 65 -10.54 -18.51 4.87
N LYS A 66 -11.19 -17.57 4.20
CA LYS A 66 -11.93 -17.89 2.97
C LYS A 66 -11.02 -17.81 1.77
N THR A 67 -11.15 -18.78 0.87
CA THR A 67 -10.47 -18.74 -0.41
C THR A 67 -11.09 -17.65 -1.26
N THR A 68 -10.25 -16.73 -1.76
CA THR A 68 -10.75 -15.63 -2.57
C THR A 68 -9.64 -15.05 -3.43
N THR A 69 -10.05 -14.32 -4.45
CA THR A 69 -9.16 -13.50 -5.25
C THR A 69 -9.29 -12.06 -4.73
N GLY A 70 -8.17 -11.41 -4.50
CA GLY A 70 -8.15 -10.01 -4.09
C GLY A 70 -7.68 -9.11 -5.21
N LYS A 71 -7.41 -7.87 -4.86
CA LYS A 71 -6.84 -6.88 -5.76
C LYS A 71 -5.67 -6.20 -5.09
N CYS A 72 -4.69 -5.82 -5.89
CA CYS A 72 -3.53 -5.10 -5.37
C CYS A 72 -3.94 -3.73 -4.87
N TYR A 73 -3.49 -3.40 -3.66
CA TYR A 73 -3.82 -2.13 -3.01
C TYR A 73 -3.14 -0.98 -3.74
N GLY A 74 -3.81 0.17 -3.79
CA GLY A 74 -3.38 1.30 -4.63
C GLY A 74 -2.39 2.26 -3.99
N ARG A 75 -1.93 1.99 -2.76
CA ARG A 75 -1.01 2.88 -2.07
C ARG A 75 0.11 2.10 -1.40
N THR A 76 1.29 2.72 -1.28
CA THR A 76 2.45 2.06 -0.67
C THR A 76 2.39 2.03 0.85
N VAL A 77 1.67 2.97 1.48
CA VAL A 77 1.54 3.05 2.94
C VAL A 77 0.20 2.47 3.36
N THR A 78 0.24 1.48 4.25
CA THR A 78 -0.96 0.87 4.81
C THR A 78 -1.24 1.30 6.25
N LEU A 79 -0.35 2.07 6.85
CA LEU A 79 -0.53 2.56 8.22
C LEU A 79 -1.76 3.46 8.30
N GLY A 80 -2.54 3.29 9.34
CA GLY A 80 -3.77 4.04 9.54
C GLY A 80 -4.95 3.46 8.77
N THR A 81 -4.81 2.29 8.16
CA THR A 81 -5.89 1.64 7.42
C THR A 81 -6.23 0.29 8.03
N CYS A 82 -7.44 -0.18 7.71
CA CYS A 82 -7.89 -1.52 8.10
C CYS A 82 -8.16 -2.29 6.81
N LEU A 83 -7.41 -3.36 6.57
CA LEU A 83 -7.44 -4.09 5.30
C LEU A 83 -7.58 -5.59 5.53
N ASN A 84 -8.29 -6.24 4.62
CA ASN A 84 -8.45 -7.69 4.63
C ASN A 84 -7.43 -8.29 3.65
N TYR A 85 -6.25 -8.64 4.17
CA TYR A 85 -5.15 -9.14 3.35
C TYR A 85 -5.42 -10.54 2.85
N VAL A 86 -4.88 -10.85 1.67
CA VAL A 86 -4.97 -12.18 1.06
C VAL A 86 -3.57 -12.78 1.02
N THR A 87 -3.42 -13.96 1.61
CA THR A 87 -2.15 -14.69 1.64
C THR A 87 -2.43 -16.13 1.32
N ASN A 88 -1.69 -16.69 0.35
CA ASN A 88 -1.87 -18.07 -0.10
C ASN A 88 -3.31 -18.36 -0.52
N GLY A 89 -3.93 -17.39 -1.18
CA GLY A 89 -5.29 -17.53 -1.70
C GLY A 89 -6.40 -17.40 -0.66
N LYS A 90 -6.06 -17.05 0.57
CA LYS A 90 -7.06 -16.98 1.66
C LYS A 90 -7.00 -15.65 2.38
N THR A 91 -8.18 -15.20 2.81
CA THR A 91 -8.27 -13.97 3.61
C THR A 91 -7.70 -14.19 5.00
N GLN A 92 -7.06 -13.13 5.53
CA GLN A 92 -6.48 -13.14 6.87
C GLN A 92 -7.39 -12.48 7.91
N GLY A 93 -8.55 -11.98 7.48
CA GLY A 93 -9.39 -11.13 8.31
C GLY A 93 -8.94 -9.69 8.24
N VAL A 94 -9.83 -8.77 8.63
CA VAL A 94 -9.49 -7.34 8.60
C VAL A 94 -8.50 -7.04 9.71
N LEU A 95 -7.36 -6.47 9.33
CA LEU A 95 -6.31 -6.07 10.26
C LEU A 95 -6.07 -4.58 10.10
N CYS A 96 -5.98 -3.90 11.23
CA CYS A 96 -5.73 -2.47 11.25
C CYS A 96 -4.27 -2.23 11.61
N ALA A 97 -3.61 -1.34 10.86
CA ALA A 97 -2.21 -1.00 11.09
C ALA A 97 -2.13 0.42 11.64
N ASP A 98 -1.46 0.57 12.76
CA ASP A 98 -1.22 1.86 13.39
C ASP A 98 0.23 2.26 13.15
#